data_1cef8f3c0d3d114b21d752c7dc0b9ac0
#
_entry.id   1cef8f3c0d3d114b21d752c7dc0b9ac0
#
_cell.length_a   1.000
_cell.length_b   1.000
_cell.length_c   1.000
_cell.angle_alpha   90.00
_cell.angle_beta   90.00
_cell.angle_gamma   90.00
#
_symmetry.space_group_name_H-M   'P 1'
#
loop_
_entity.id
_entity.type
_entity.pdbx_description
1 polymer ?
#
loop_
_entity_poly.entity_id
_entity_poly.type
_entity_poly.pdbx_seq_one_letter_code
_entity_poly.pdbx_strand_id
1 'polypeptide(L)'
;MIARVVPKLPYINKEHTVNFYVDKLRFTLQSDYGDYLIMSLDSAELHFFSYPGLKPEKSDFMIYLRVEENIEGLYQQYQKDGVAIHPNGKLEDKPWNQREFAIIDPNGTLLTFGQPC
;
A
#
# COMPACT_ATOMS: atom_id res chain seq x y z
N MET A 1 21.98 16.07 3.40
CA MET A 1 20.57 16.50 3.43
C MET A 1 19.66 15.34 3.08
N ILE A 2 18.66 15.09 3.92
CA ILE A 2 17.68 14.02 3.67
C ILE A 2 16.56 14.57 2.78
N ALA A 3 16.30 13.90 1.66
CA ALA A 3 15.25 14.34 0.72
C ALA A 3 13.87 13.82 1.13
N ARG A 4 13.78 12.54 1.53
CA ARG A 4 12.51 11.92 1.90
C ARG A 4 12.74 10.55 2.53
N VAL A 5 11.68 9.99 3.09
CA VAL A 5 11.67 8.62 3.61
C VAL A 5 11.05 7.70 2.57
N VAL A 6 11.68 6.56 2.33
CA VAL A 6 11.14 5.54 1.42
C VAL A 6 10.91 4.25 2.24
N PRO A 7 9.67 3.80 2.39
CA PRO A 7 9.42 2.56 3.13
C PRO A 7 9.96 1.33 2.39
N LYS A 8 10.43 0.37 3.18
CA LYS A 8 10.86 -0.93 2.68
C LYS A 8 9.89 -1.99 3.22
N LEU A 9 9.25 -2.70 2.32
CA LEU A 9 8.19 -3.64 2.65
C LEU A 9 8.60 -5.06 2.22
N PRO A 10 8.11 -6.09 2.93
CA PRO A 10 8.40 -7.46 2.54
C PRO A 10 7.52 -7.93 1.39
N TYR A 11 8.05 -8.86 0.57
CA TYR A 11 7.20 -9.64 -0.32
C TYR A 11 7.53 -11.11 -0.19
N ILE A 12 6.50 -11.94 -0.23
CA ILE A 12 6.61 -13.40 -0.12
C ILE A 12 6.69 -14.00 -1.52
N ASN A 13 5.77 -13.59 -2.39
CA ASN A 13 5.67 -14.06 -3.77
C ASN A 13 5.68 -12.85 -4.70
N LYS A 14 6.66 -12.78 -5.58
CA LYS A 14 6.85 -11.63 -6.47
C LYS A 14 5.63 -11.42 -7.37
N GLU A 15 5.17 -12.47 -8.04
CA GLU A 15 4.07 -12.37 -8.99
C GLU A 15 2.80 -11.83 -8.32
N HIS A 16 2.43 -12.37 -7.16
CA HIS A 16 1.27 -11.91 -6.42
C HIS A 16 1.42 -10.44 -5.99
N THR A 17 2.62 -10.08 -5.53
CA THR A 17 2.90 -8.72 -5.07
C THR A 17 2.83 -7.72 -6.22
N VAL A 18 3.47 -8.03 -7.35
CA VAL A 18 3.45 -7.17 -8.53
C VAL A 18 2.03 -7.02 -9.05
N ASN A 19 1.28 -8.12 -9.17
CA ASN A 19 -0.10 -8.05 -9.63
C ASN A 19 -0.96 -7.17 -8.74
N PHE A 20 -0.80 -7.28 -7.42
CA PHE A 20 -1.56 -6.46 -6.49
C PHE A 20 -1.23 -4.97 -6.64
N TYR A 21 0.04 -4.62 -6.56
CA TYR A 21 0.44 -3.22 -6.58
C TYR A 21 0.29 -2.58 -7.96
N VAL A 22 0.60 -3.30 -9.03
CA VAL A 22 0.53 -2.75 -10.38
C VAL A 22 -0.89 -2.81 -10.94
N ASP A 23 -1.52 -3.97 -10.92
CA ASP A 23 -2.82 -4.15 -11.58
C ASP A 23 -3.97 -3.59 -10.76
N LYS A 24 -3.91 -3.68 -9.43
CA LYS A 24 -5.02 -3.23 -8.57
C LYS A 24 -4.79 -1.85 -8.01
N LEU A 25 -3.59 -1.55 -7.50
CA LEU A 25 -3.31 -0.24 -6.89
C LEU A 25 -2.77 0.77 -7.89
N ARG A 26 -2.40 0.33 -9.09
CA ARG A 26 -1.93 1.18 -10.20
C ARG A 26 -0.56 1.78 -9.99
N PHE A 27 0.28 1.12 -9.19
CA PHE A 27 1.69 1.47 -9.11
C PHE A 27 2.41 1.06 -10.40
N THR A 28 3.54 1.69 -10.65
CA THR A 28 4.44 1.32 -11.73
C THR A 28 5.62 0.55 -11.14
N LEU A 29 5.96 -0.61 -11.71
CA LEU A 29 7.19 -1.32 -11.35
C LEU A 29 8.34 -0.60 -12.05
N GLN A 30 9.15 0.12 -11.26
CA GLN A 30 10.28 0.89 -11.78
C GLN A 30 11.52 0.02 -12.00
N SER A 31 11.79 -0.91 -11.09
CA SER A 31 12.97 -1.75 -11.15
C SER A 31 12.72 -3.10 -10.50
N ASP A 32 13.29 -4.13 -11.09
CA ASP A 32 13.25 -5.49 -10.58
C ASP A 32 14.68 -6.04 -10.58
N TYR A 33 15.27 -6.20 -9.40
CA TYR A 33 16.64 -6.71 -9.23
C TYR A 33 16.65 -8.17 -8.80
N GLY A 34 15.55 -8.88 -8.98
CA GLY A 34 15.42 -10.28 -8.60
C GLY A 34 14.83 -10.45 -7.21
N ASP A 35 15.53 -10.02 -6.18
CA ASP A 35 15.08 -10.09 -4.80
C ASP A 35 14.78 -8.71 -4.17
N TYR A 36 14.74 -7.69 -5.00
CA TYR A 36 14.46 -6.33 -4.58
C TYR A 36 13.67 -5.59 -5.67
N LEU A 37 12.56 -4.98 -5.31
CA LEU A 37 11.69 -4.28 -6.27
C LEU A 37 11.54 -2.82 -5.85
N ILE A 38 11.40 -1.95 -6.85
CA ILE A 38 11.10 -0.53 -6.63
C ILE A 38 9.83 -0.21 -7.41
N MET A 39 8.82 0.30 -6.72
CA MET A 39 7.55 0.70 -7.31
C MET A 39 7.22 2.14 -6.95
N SER A 40 6.46 2.81 -7.82
CA SER A 40 6.06 4.19 -7.59
C SER A 40 4.64 4.46 -8.06
N LEU A 41 4.00 5.41 -7.40
CA LEU A 41 2.70 5.97 -7.80
C LEU A 41 2.67 7.42 -7.32
N ASP A 42 2.47 8.35 -8.27
CA ASP A 42 2.55 9.77 -7.97
C ASP A 42 3.88 10.10 -7.27
N SER A 43 3.86 10.72 -6.09
CA SER A 43 5.07 11.03 -5.33
C SER A 43 5.52 9.88 -4.42
N ALA A 44 4.75 8.81 -4.34
CA ALA A 44 5.07 7.68 -3.47
C ALA A 44 6.07 6.74 -4.13
N GLU A 45 7.07 6.32 -3.38
CA GLU A 45 8.02 5.30 -3.79
C GLU A 45 8.08 4.23 -2.70
N LEU A 46 7.96 2.97 -3.10
CA LEU A 46 8.01 1.83 -2.19
C LEU A 46 9.10 0.87 -2.66
N HIS A 47 9.92 0.41 -1.74
CA HIS A 47 10.89 -0.66 -2.00
C HIS A 47 10.39 -1.94 -1.37
N PHE A 48 10.67 -3.06 -2.03
CA PHE A 48 10.26 -4.38 -1.56
C PHE A 48 11.45 -5.29 -1.49
N PHE A 49 11.59 -6.00 -0.39
CA PHE A 49 12.64 -7.02 -0.21
C PHE A 49 12.02 -8.40 -0.08
N SER A 50 12.72 -9.41 -0.57
CA SER A 50 12.25 -10.79 -0.52
C SER A 50 12.23 -11.33 0.92
N TYR A 51 11.08 -11.89 1.32
CA TYR A 51 10.90 -12.46 2.65
C TYR A 51 10.00 -13.71 2.56
N PRO A 52 10.52 -14.81 1.95
CA PRO A 52 9.68 -15.97 1.63
C PRO A 52 9.12 -16.69 2.87
N GLY A 53 9.76 -16.55 4.02
CA GLY A 53 9.30 -17.19 5.26
C GLY A 53 8.24 -16.40 6.03
N LEU A 54 7.90 -15.20 5.56
CA LEU A 54 6.90 -14.38 6.27
C LEU A 54 5.52 -15.02 6.18
N LYS A 55 4.82 -15.04 7.31
CA LYS A 55 3.42 -15.47 7.36
C LYS A 55 2.55 -14.21 7.35
N PRO A 56 1.74 -14.01 6.31
CA PRO A 56 0.94 -12.78 6.19
C PRO A 56 0.04 -12.50 7.39
N GLU A 57 -0.56 -13.55 7.96
CA GLU A 57 -1.45 -13.43 9.11
C GLU A 57 -0.75 -13.02 10.40
N LYS A 58 0.57 -13.06 10.42
CA LYS A 58 1.41 -12.66 11.56
C LYS A 58 2.26 -11.43 11.27
N SER A 59 2.06 -10.81 10.12
CA SER A 59 2.84 -9.64 9.73
C SER A 59 2.41 -8.41 10.52
N ASP A 60 3.40 -7.67 11.03
CA ASP A 60 3.19 -6.40 11.72
C ASP A 60 3.64 -5.20 10.87
N PHE A 61 3.94 -5.44 9.60
CA PHE A 61 4.34 -4.35 8.70
C PHE A 61 3.14 -3.46 8.39
N MET A 62 3.35 -2.15 8.45
CA MET A 62 2.32 -1.18 8.13
C MET A 62 2.93 0.12 7.63
N ILE A 63 2.20 0.79 6.73
CA ILE A 63 2.57 2.12 6.24
C ILE A 63 1.34 3.02 6.17
N TYR A 64 1.59 4.31 6.21
CA TYR A 64 0.56 5.33 6.04
C TYR A 64 0.86 6.13 4.78
N LEU A 65 -0.11 6.17 3.87
CA LEU A 65 0.03 6.92 2.62
C LEU A 65 -0.84 8.18 2.70
N ARG A 66 -0.21 9.33 2.54
CA ARG A 66 -0.91 10.61 2.53
C ARG A 66 -1.57 10.84 1.18
N VAL A 67 -2.88 11.08 1.20
CA VAL A 67 -3.67 11.43 0.01
C VAL A 67 -3.94 12.93 0.07
N GLU A 68 -3.62 13.64 -1.01
CA GLU A 68 -3.78 15.10 -1.04
C GLU A 68 -5.23 15.50 -1.29
N GLU A 69 -5.92 14.78 -2.19
CA GLU A 69 -7.28 15.12 -2.58
C GLU A 69 -8.04 13.90 -3.05
N ASN A 70 -9.37 13.96 -2.93
CA ASN A 70 -10.31 12.99 -3.48
C ASN A 70 -10.10 11.56 -2.99
N ILE A 71 -9.94 11.38 -1.68
CA ILE A 71 -9.79 10.05 -1.09
C ILE A 71 -11.04 9.18 -1.34
N GLU A 72 -12.23 9.78 -1.44
CA GLU A 72 -13.46 9.05 -1.77
C GLU A 72 -13.36 8.40 -3.15
N GLY A 73 -12.82 9.12 -4.12
CA GLY A 73 -12.61 8.60 -5.47
C GLY A 73 -11.62 7.46 -5.50
N LEU A 74 -10.54 7.59 -4.73
CA LEU A 74 -9.52 6.52 -4.60
C LEU A 74 -10.14 5.27 -3.97
N TYR A 75 -10.92 5.44 -2.91
CA TYR A 75 -11.60 4.35 -2.23
C TYR A 75 -12.54 3.59 -3.19
N GLN A 76 -13.34 4.34 -3.94
CA GLN A 76 -14.25 3.76 -4.94
C GLN A 76 -13.49 3.05 -6.06
N GLN A 77 -12.39 3.65 -6.51
CA GLN A 77 -11.54 3.07 -7.55
C GLN A 77 -10.97 1.72 -7.12
N TYR A 78 -10.45 1.65 -5.91
CA TYR A 78 -9.90 0.40 -5.40
C TYR A 78 -10.97 -0.68 -5.25
N GLN A 79 -12.18 -0.32 -4.81
CA GLN A 79 -13.28 -1.27 -4.74
C GLN A 79 -13.65 -1.80 -6.13
N LYS A 80 -13.67 -0.94 -7.14
CA LYS A 80 -13.90 -1.33 -8.54
C LYS A 80 -12.81 -2.27 -9.06
N ASP A 81 -11.58 -2.02 -8.67
CA ASP A 81 -10.42 -2.82 -9.09
C ASP A 81 -10.32 -4.13 -8.31
N GLY A 82 -11.28 -4.42 -7.45
CA GLY A 82 -11.33 -5.68 -6.71
C GLY A 82 -10.43 -5.73 -5.48
N VAL A 83 -10.01 -4.56 -4.97
CA VAL A 83 -9.24 -4.48 -3.73
C VAL A 83 -10.17 -4.68 -2.55
N ALA A 84 -9.87 -5.67 -1.70
CA ALA A 84 -10.63 -5.90 -0.48
C ALA A 84 -10.27 -4.85 0.57
N ILE A 85 -11.28 -4.17 1.10
CA ILE A 85 -11.11 -3.22 2.18
C ILE A 85 -10.94 -4.01 3.49
N HIS A 86 -9.99 -3.59 4.33
CA HIS A 86 -9.79 -4.23 5.63
C HIS A 86 -11.10 -4.17 6.44
N PRO A 87 -11.47 -5.22 7.19
CA PRO A 87 -12.73 -5.25 7.95
C PRO A 87 -12.94 -4.05 8.87
N ASN A 88 -11.86 -3.50 9.42
CA ASN A 88 -11.89 -2.31 10.27
C ASN A 88 -11.42 -1.05 9.54
N GLY A 89 -11.32 -1.11 8.21
CA GLY A 89 -10.69 -0.06 7.40
C GLY A 89 -11.62 0.64 6.43
N LYS A 90 -12.94 0.60 6.64
CA LYS A 90 -13.85 1.34 5.76
C LYS A 90 -13.55 2.83 5.83
N LEU A 91 -13.84 3.54 4.75
CA LEU A 91 -13.63 4.99 4.70
C LEU A 91 -14.46 5.69 5.76
N GLU A 92 -13.80 6.42 6.66
CA GLU A 92 -14.48 7.18 7.72
C GLU A 92 -13.60 8.31 8.25
N ASP A 93 -14.22 9.28 8.89
CA ASP A 93 -13.52 10.38 9.54
C ASP A 93 -13.04 9.93 10.93
N LYS A 94 -11.77 10.19 11.20
CA LYS A 94 -11.15 9.83 12.47
C LYS A 94 -11.09 11.03 13.42
N PRO A 95 -11.02 10.77 14.75
CA PRO A 95 -10.96 11.87 15.74
C PRO A 95 -9.77 12.81 15.58
N TRP A 96 -8.72 12.38 14.86
CA TRP A 96 -7.53 13.18 14.63
C TRP A 96 -7.57 13.96 13.31
N ASN A 97 -8.78 14.27 12.84
CA ASN A 97 -9.03 15.13 11.66
C ASN A 97 -8.46 14.57 10.37
N GLN A 98 -8.55 13.27 10.21
CA GLN A 98 -8.18 12.58 8.98
C GLN A 98 -9.33 11.73 8.51
N ARG A 99 -9.55 11.70 7.19
CA ARG A 99 -10.45 10.73 6.56
C ARG A 99 -9.59 9.59 6.06
N GLU A 100 -9.86 8.37 6.53
CA GLU A 100 -8.98 7.24 6.30
C GLU A 100 -9.71 5.99 5.86
N PHE A 101 -9.03 5.16 5.05
CA PHE A 101 -9.41 3.77 4.84
C PHE A 101 -8.15 2.91 4.83
N ALA A 102 -8.32 1.59 4.98
CA ALA A 102 -7.18 0.69 5.03
C ALA A 102 -7.43 -0.58 4.23
N ILE A 103 -6.35 -1.11 3.65
CA ILE A 103 -6.34 -2.36 2.90
C ILE A 103 -5.18 -3.21 3.40
N ILE A 104 -5.21 -4.51 3.09
CA ILE A 104 -4.11 -5.42 3.38
C ILE A 104 -3.59 -5.96 2.06
N ASP A 105 -2.27 -5.93 1.87
CA ASP A 105 -1.63 -6.49 0.69
C ASP A 105 -1.43 -8.02 0.83
N PRO A 106 -0.98 -8.72 -0.23
CA PRO A 106 -0.79 -10.18 -0.18
C PRO A 106 0.23 -10.65 0.86
N ASN A 107 1.08 -9.76 1.35
CA ASN A 107 2.14 -10.09 2.30
C ASN A 107 1.74 -9.79 3.76
N GLY A 108 0.49 -9.35 3.98
CA GLY A 108 0.02 -8.99 5.29
C GLY A 108 0.41 -7.59 5.74
N THR A 109 0.88 -6.75 4.83
CA THR A 109 1.19 -5.35 5.13
C THR A 109 -0.10 -4.53 5.15
N LEU A 110 -0.31 -3.79 6.23
CA LEU A 110 -1.45 -2.87 6.34
C LEU A 110 -1.10 -1.55 5.68
N LEU A 111 -1.90 -1.15 4.68
CA LEU A 111 -1.77 0.14 4.03
C LEU A 111 -2.94 1.01 4.45
N THR A 112 -2.65 2.09 5.18
CA THR A 112 -3.65 3.08 5.58
C THR A 112 -3.49 4.30 4.68
N PHE A 113 -4.60 4.72 4.07
CA PHE A 113 -4.65 5.91 3.23
C PHE A 113 -5.40 6.99 3.99
N GLY A 114 -4.83 8.19 4.07
CA GLY A 114 -5.45 9.25 4.83
C GLY A 114 -5.33 10.62 4.19
N GLN A 115 -6.42 11.37 4.25
CA GLN A 115 -6.52 12.74 3.75
C GLN A 115 -6.99 13.64 4.89
N PRO A 116 -6.31 14.78 5.12
CA PRO A 116 -6.79 15.74 6.13
C PRO A 116 -8.20 16.24 5.82
N CYS A 117 -9.00 16.38 6.85
CA CYS A 117 -10.38 16.88 6.72
C CYS A 117 -10.76 17.92 7.79
#